data_892a7085de61c09266b786d84a195326
#
_entry.id   892a7085de61c09266b786d84a195326
#
_cell.length_a   1.000
_cell.length_b   1.000
_cell.length_c   1.000
_cell.angle_alpha   90.00
_cell.angle_beta   90.00
_cell.angle_gamma   90.00
#
_symmetry.space_group_name_H-M   'P 1'
#
loop_
_entity.id
_entity.type
_entity.pdbx_description
1 polymer ?
#
loop_
_entity_poly.entity_id
_entity_poly.type
_entity_poly.pdbx_seq_one_letter_code
_entity_poly.pdbx_strand_id
1 'polypeptide(L)'
;MKTISVIGGCGHVGLPLSAVLSNSGFKVFAYDINLKSVNLVNQKKAPFWEPGLDELISSNSGKNLIATDNPHVIAESEIVILIVGTPLDVHLNPDPNAVITAVKDVVPFLRNGQLLILRSTVFPGVTAKVERLIDSLGLKLEIAFCPERIAEGLAIKELHELPQLIGVRSDQTAANASVIFQKLGVKTVKITPEEAEFAKLFTNTWRYIKFAAANQFWMMANDSGVSYENIRDAIRFEYPRANDLPGAGFAAGPCLFKDTMQLSTFSGNNFPLGQAAMMINEGQPNYIVEKLREKFDLPNLNVGILGMAFKGESDDNRSSLSYKLKRLLKFYCNEVLTTDPYVKTDSNLLPLEKVVSACDILIIGSPHNEYRELKTEKIVIDIWNLRKSGSSV
;
A
#
# COMPACT_ATOMS: atom_id res chain seq x y z
N MET A 1 19.03 -6.62 25.72
CA MET A 1 18.02 -6.03 24.79
C MET A 1 18.51 -6.33 23.39
N LYS A 2 17.74 -7.07 22.56
CA LYS A 2 18.18 -7.38 21.19
C LYS A 2 18.22 -6.09 20.34
N THR A 3 19.22 -6.02 19.46
CA THR A 3 19.42 -4.91 18.56
C THR A 3 18.96 -5.30 17.16
N ILE A 4 18.18 -4.44 16.52
CA ILE A 4 17.58 -4.65 15.20
C ILE A 4 18.01 -3.50 14.29
N SER A 5 18.49 -3.82 13.08
CA SER A 5 18.60 -2.85 11.98
C SER A 5 17.47 -3.07 10.99
N VAL A 6 16.74 -2.02 10.66
CA VAL A 6 15.72 -2.02 9.61
C VAL A 6 16.27 -1.25 8.42
N ILE A 7 16.54 -1.95 7.32
CA ILE A 7 17.02 -1.39 6.05
C ILE A 7 15.79 -0.89 5.28
N GLY A 8 15.81 0.38 4.86
CA GLY A 8 14.62 1.11 4.41
C GLY A 8 13.74 1.55 5.58
N GLY A 9 14.39 1.76 6.74
CA GLY A 9 13.75 1.98 8.04
C GLY A 9 13.04 3.32 8.20
N CYS A 10 13.16 4.25 7.25
CA CYS A 10 12.47 5.54 7.25
C CYS A 10 11.38 5.66 6.19
N GLY A 11 11.08 4.57 5.45
CA GLY A 11 10.00 4.50 4.45
C GLY A 11 8.63 4.18 5.06
N HIS A 12 7.56 4.24 4.23
CA HIS A 12 6.14 4.05 4.64
C HIS A 12 5.85 2.72 5.36
N VAL A 13 6.64 1.68 5.12
CA VAL A 13 6.53 0.38 5.80
C VAL A 13 7.56 0.24 6.89
N GLY A 14 8.80 0.68 6.61
CA GLY A 14 9.93 0.50 7.52
C GLY A 14 9.82 1.32 8.79
N LEU A 15 9.36 2.57 8.69
CA LEU A 15 9.31 3.48 9.83
C LEU A 15 8.24 3.11 10.86
N PRO A 16 6.99 2.79 10.47
CA PRO A 16 6.00 2.27 11.41
C PRO A 16 6.50 1.01 12.14
N LEU A 17 7.12 0.06 11.42
CA LEU A 17 7.70 -1.13 12.04
C LEU A 17 8.85 -0.76 12.99
N SER A 18 9.77 0.10 12.59
CA SER A 18 10.90 0.56 13.43
C SER A 18 10.41 1.21 14.72
N ALA A 19 9.39 2.07 14.62
CA ALA A 19 8.80 2.76 15.76
C ALA A 19 8.09 1.79 16.72
N VAL A 20 7.30 0.86 16.19
CA VAL A 20 6.59 -0.16 16.99
C VAL A 20 7.57 -1.11 17.67
N LEU A 21 8.60 -1.59 16.97
CA LEU A 21 9.65 -2.43 17.56
C LEU A 21 10.41 -1.71 18.66
N SER A 22 10.76 -0.44 18.46
CA SER A 22 11.45 0.36 19.47
C SER A 22 10.60 0.57 20.72
N ASN A 23 9.29 0.82 20.54
CA ASN A 23 8.33 0.93 21.62
C ASN A 23 8.12 -0.38 22.39
N SER A 24 8.32 -1.52 21.71
CA SER A 24 8.24 -2.87 22.31
C SER A 24 9.54 -3.30 23.00
N GLY A 25 10.50 -2.38 23.18
CA GLY A 25 11.72 -2.58 23.97
C GLY A 25 12.88 -3.21 23.22
N PHE A 26 12.91 -3.11 21.88
CA PHE A 26 14.11 -3.39 21.09
C PHE A 26 14.93 -2.09 20.91
N LYS A 27 16.25 -2.22 20.76
CA LYS A 27 17.08 -1.14 20.22
C LYS A 27 17.02 -1.22 18.70
N VAL A 28 16.51 -0.21 18.03
CA VAL A 28 16.25 -0.21 16.59
C VAL A 28 17.07 0.86 15.89
N PHE A 29 17.86 0.45 14.92
CA PHE A 29 18.48 1.32 13.94
C PHE A 29 17.61 1.35 12.68
N ALA A 30 16.94 2.46 12.41
CA ALA A 30 16.21 2.72 11.16
C ALA A 30 17.24 3.23 10.13
N TYR A 31 17.90 2.29 9.45
CA TYR A 31 18.87 2.60 8.40
C TYR A 31 18.14 2.94 7.10
N ASP A 32 18.46 4.09 6.52
CA ASP A 32 17.88 4.53 5.27
C ASP A 32 18.85 5.42 4.47
N ILE A 33 18.85 5.29 3.16
CA ILE A 33 19.64 6.11 2.25
C ILE A 33 19.04 7.50 2.02
N ASN A 34 17.77 7.71 2.40
CA ASN A 34 17.08 8.99 2.28
C ASN A 34 17.42 9.90 3.46
N LEU A 35 18.47 10.70 3.33
CA LEU A 35 18.93 11.63 4.35
C LEU A 35 17.84 12.59 4.85
N LYS A 36 16.90 13.00 3.97
CA LYS A 36 15.80 13.88 4.37
C LYS A 36 14.88 13.19 5.38
N SER A 37 14.50 11.94 5.12
CA SER A 37 13.67 11.15 6.04
C SER A 37 14.42 10.84 7.33
N VAL A 38 15.71 10.46 7.27
CA VAL A 38 16.56 10.23 8.44
C VAL A 38 16.60 11.47 9.35
N ASN A 39 16.83 12.65 8.78
CA ASN A 39 16.88 13.89 9.52
C ASN A 39 15.54 14.26 10.19
N LEU A 40 14.41 14.03 9.48
CA LEU A 40 13.08 14.28 10.06
C LEU A 40 12.81 13.37 11.26
N VAL A 41 13.10 12.08 11.15
CA VAL A 41 12.92 11.12 12.26
C VAL A 41 13.78 11.50 13.46
N ASN A 42 15.04 11.92 13.26
CA ASN A 42 15.92 12.38 14.34
C ASN A 42 15.44 13.70 14.96
N GLN A 43 14.71 14.53 14.20
CA GLN A 43 14.00 15.71 14.70
C GLN A 43 12.63 15.38 15.33
N LYS A 44 12.31 14.10 15.52
CA LYS A 44 11.04 13.59 16.07
C LYS A 44 9.81 13.93 15.23
N LYS A 45 9.97 13.92 13.91
CA LYS A 45 8.90 14.18 12.93
C LYS A 45 8.76 13.02 11.97
N ALA A 46 7.53 12.63 11.67
CA ALA A 46 7.26 11.67 10.61
C ALA A 46 7.45 12.32 9.22
N PRO A 47 8.09 11.65 8.25
CA PRO A 47 8.23 12.15 6.88
C PRO A 47 6.95 12.01 6.04
N PHE A 48 5.94 11.32 6.53
CA PHE A 48 4.63 11.08 5.90
C PHE A 48 3.57 10.92 6.99
N TRP A 49 2.30 10.97 6.60
CA TRP A 49 1.19 10.83 7.52
C TRP A 49 0.85 9.35 7.79
N GLU A 50 0.82 8.97 9.07
CA GLU A 50 0.35 7.67 9.55
C GLU A 50 -0.17 7.85 10.98
N PRO A 51 -1.42 7.45 11.31
CA PRO A 51 -1.98 7.64 12.65
C PRO A 51 -1.12 7.01 13.75
N GLY A 52 -0.77 7.81 14.78
CA GLY A 52 0.00 7.37 15.93
C GLY A 52 1.53 7.29 15.71
N LEU A 53 2.01 7.58 14.49
CA LEU A 53 3.45 7.48 14.18
C LEU A 53 4.27 8.60 14.83
N ASP A 54 3.77 9.83 14.81
CA ASP A 54 4.47 10.98 15.41
C ASP A 54 4.67 10.80 16.91
N GLU A 55 3.68 10.25 17.62
CA GLU A 55 3.75 9.95 19.04
C GLU A 55 4.81 8.89 19.34
N LEU A 56 4.86 7.81 18.55
CA LEU A 56 5.85 6.75 18.70
C LEU A 56 7.27 7.26 18.42
N ILE A 57 7.46 8.04 17.35
CA ILE A 57 8.76 8.65 17.03
C ILE A 57 9.17 9.59 18.14
N SER A 58 8.29 10.49 18.59
CA SER A 58 8.60 11.48 19.63
C SER A 58 9.02 10.83 20.94
N SER A 59 8.42 9.69 21.29
CA SER A 59 8.71 8.96 22.53
C SER A 59 10.01 8.15 22.47
N ASN A 60 10.39 7.64 21.32
CA ASN A 60 11.46 6.65 21.15
C ASN A 60 12.72 7.19 20.44
N SER A 61 12.61 8.24 19.62
CA SER A 61 13.75 8.80 18.89
C SER A 61 14.84 9.32 19.83
N GLY A 62 16.08 8.96 19.53
CA GLY A 62 17.25 9.27 20.38
C GLY A 62 17.40 8.36 21.61
N LYS A 63 16.51 7.40 21.80
CA LYS A 63 16.58 6.39 22.87
C LYS A 63 16.72 4.99 22.25
N ASN A 64 15.57 4.35 22.00
CA ASN A 64 15.49 3.01 21.40
C ASN A 64 15.35 3.05 19.88
N LEU A 65 14.97 4.17 19.29
CA LEU A 65 14.88 4.39 17.85
C LEU A 65 15.96 5.37 17.41
N ILE A 66 16.85 4.96 16.52
CA ILE A 66 17.94 5.77 15.98
C ILE A 66 17.86 5.69 14.45
N ALA A 67 17.50 6.78 13.80
CA ALA A 67 17.54 6.85 12.34
C ALA A 67 18.97 7.23 11.88
N THR A 68 19.48 6.54 10.86
CA THR A 68 20.86 6.74 10.39
C THR A 68 21.03 6.31 8.94
N ASP A 69 21.98 6.94 8.26
CA ASP A 69 22.48 6.57 6.94
C ASP A 69 23.83 5.78 7.01
N ASN A 70 24.30 5.51 8.22
CA ASN A 70 25.51 4.74 8.43
C ASN A 70 25.25 3.23 8.38
N PRO A 71 25.73 2.49 7.36
CA PRO A 71 25.46 1.06 7.23
C PRO A 71 26.19 0.19 8.27
N HIS A 72 27.19 0.73 8.98
CA HIS A 72 27.92 -0.03 10.02
C HIS A 72 27.03 -0.49 11.17
N VAL A 73 25.87 0.15 11.40
CA VAL A 73 24.89 -0.30 12.41
C VAL A 73 24.35 -1.71 12.14
N ILE A 74 24.40 -2.16 10.87
CA ILE A 74 24.02 -3.52 10.47
C ILE A 74 24.91 -4.55 11.16
N ALA A 75 26.22 -4.28 11.24
CA ALA A 75 27.13 -5.17 11.92
C ALA A 75 26.96 -5.20 13.45
N GLU A 76 26.35 -4.17 14.03
CA GLU A 76 26.06 -4.09 15.47
C GLU A 76 24.76 -4.81 15.86
N SER A 77 23.96 -5.24 14.89
CA SER A 77 22.62 -5.77 15.10
C SER A 77 22.61 -7.30 15.11
N GLU A 78 21.80 -7.90 15.98
CA GLU A 78 21.55 -9.36 16.00
C GLU A 78 20.54 -9.75 14.91
N ILE A 79 19.65 -8.82 14.56
CA ILE A 79 18.57 -9.03 13.62
C ILE A 79 18.65 -7.91 12.57
N VAL A 80 18.58 -8.31 11.32
CA VAL A 80 18.55 -7.39 10.16
C VAL A 80 17.24 -7.59 9.41
N ILE A 81 16.41 -6.55 9.32
CA ILE A 81 15.15 -6.59 8.59
C ILE A 81 15.29 -5.76 7.33
N LEU A 82 15.08 -6.36 6.15
CA LEU A 82 15.21 -5.68 4.87
C LEU A 82 13.82 -5.37 4.30
N ILE A 83 13.56 -4.07 4.13
CA ILE A 83 12.32 -3.52 3.60
C ILE A 83 12.67 -2.47 2.55
N VAL A 84 12.77 -2.89 1.31
CA VAL A 84 13.05 -1.99 0.17
C VAL A 84 11.88 -1.99 -0.80
N GLY A 85 11.70 -0.87 -1.49
CA GLY A 85 10.69 -0.76 -2.54
C GLY A 85 11.01 -1.71 -3.70
N THR A 86 9.97 -2.33 -4.26
CA THR A 86 10.06 -3.18 -5.46
C THR A 86 9.09 -2.64 -6.52
N PRO A 87 9.36 -1.44 -7.09
CA PRO A 87 8.46 -0.83 -8.05
C PRO A 87 8.43 -1.60 -9.37
N LEU A 88 7.41 -1.33 -10.20
CA LEU A 88 7.42 -1.70 -11.60
C LEU A 88 8.23 -0.66 -12.38
N ASP A 89 8.86 -1.10 -13.46
CA ASP A 89 9.49 -0.20 -14.42
C ASP A 89 8.46 0.53 -15.30
N VAL A 90 8.92 1.37 -16.23
CA VAL A 90 8.06 2.12 -17.15
C VAL A 90 7.28 1.21 -18.12
N HIS A 91 7.67 -0.04 -18.26
CA HIS A 91 7.01 -1.06 -19.08
C HIS A 91 6.13 -2.00 -18.23
N LEU A 92 5.87 -1.65 -16.97
CA LEU A 92 5.11 -2.42 -15.98
C LEU A 92 5.74 -3.78 -15.64
N ASN A 93 7.05 -3.95 -15.83
CA ASN A 93 7.73 -5.17 -15.42
C ASN A 93 8.22 -5.06 -13.98
N PRO A 94 8.03 -6.09 -13.15
CA PRO A 94 8.65 -6.16 -11.84
C PRO A 94 10.16 -6.38 -11.97
N ASP A 95 10.94 -5.73 -11.11
CA ASP A 95 12.37 -6.06 -10.98
C ASP A 95 12.56 -7.22 -10.00
N PRO A 96 12.80 -8.45 -10.47
CA PRO A 96 13.00 -9.61 -9.62
C PRO A 96 14.32 -9.56 -8.84
N ASN A 97 15.23 -8.65 -9.19
CA ASN A 97 16.55 -8.53 -8.58
C ASN A 97 16.65 -7.42 -7.53
N ALA A 98 15.65 -6.54 -7.40
CA ALA A 98 15.70 -5.40 -6.49
C ALA A 98 16.12 -5.78 -5.06
N VAL A 99 15.51 -6.83 -4.49
CA VAL A 99 15.86 -7.33 -3.15
C VAL A 99 17.24 -7.97 -3.12
N ILE A 100 17.61 -8.73 -4.16
CA ILE A 100 18.94 -9.35 -4.24
C ILE A 100 20.04 -8.29 -4.30
N THR A 101 19.82 -7.21 -5.05
CA THR A 101 20.74 -6.06 -5.14
C THR A 101 20.85 -5.39 -3.77
N ALA A 102 19.74 -5.10 -3.10
CA ALA A 102 19.77 -4.52 -1.77
C ALA A 102 20.48 -5.40 -0.73
N VAL A 103 20.36 -6.73 -0.84
CA VAL A 103 21.12 -7.67 0.00
C VAL A 103 22.61 -7.56 -0.33
N LYS A 104 23.00 -7.54 -1.61
CA LYS A 104 24.43 -7.39 -2.02
C LYS A 104 25.05 -6.12 -1.46
N ASP A 105 24.32 -5.02 -1.46
CA ASP A 105 24.80 -3.72 -0.98
C ASP A 105 25.10 -3.75 0.52
N VAL A 106 24.40 -4.58 1.30
CA VAL A 106 24.59 -4.68 2.74
C VAL A 106 25.45 -5.86 3.17
N VAL A 107 25.78 -6.80 2.28
CA VAL A 107 26.69 -7.93 2.55
C VAL A 107 27.97 -7.53 3.25
N PRO A 108 28.68 -6.43 2.89
CA PRO A 108 29.91 -6.03 3.57
C PRO A 108 29.76 -5.75 5.08
N PHE A 109 28.53 -5.52 5.53
CA PHE A 109 28.20 -5.20 6.91
C PHE A 109 27.52 -6.35 7.66
N LEU A 110 27.16 -7.44 6.94
CA LEU A 110 26.60 -8.64 7.57
C LEU A 110 27.69 -9.46 8.24
N ARG A 111 27.29 -10.21 9.28
CA ARG A 111 28.20 -11.11 10.02
C ARG A 111 27.50 -12.40 10.40
N ASN A 112 28.31 -13.45 10.62
CA ASN A 112 27.81 -14.76 11.00
C ASN A 112 26.93 -14.69 12.26
N GLY A 113 25.88 -15.51 12.29
CA GLY A 113 24.96 -15.66 13.41
C GLY A 113 23.83 -14.65 13.47
N GLN A 114 23.74 -13.69 12.52
CA GLN A 114 22.60 -12.78 12.41
C GLN A 114 21.37 -13.48 11.83
N LEU A 115 20.19 -13.01 12.24
CA LEU A 115 18.92 -13.32 11.59
C LEU A 115 18.60 -12.24 10.55
N LEU A 116 18.61 -12.62 9.26
CA LEU A 116 18.19 -11.77 8.16
C LEU A 116 16.71 -12.03 7.84
N ILE A 117 15.86 -11.01 8.01
CA ILE A 117 14.43 -11.05 7.68
C ILE A 117 14.17 -10.25 6.42
N LEU A 118 13.70 -10.92 5.38
CA LEU A 118 13.22 -10.28 4.16
C LEU A 118 11.72 -9.95 4.34
N ARG A 119 11.32 -8.69 4.15
CA ARG A 119 9.91 -8.25 4.28
C ARG A 119 9.36 -7.61 3.02
N SER A 120 10.20 -7.20 2.08
CA SER A 120 9.77 -6.66 0.79
C SER A 120 8.93 -7.67 0.02
N THR A 121 7.94 -7.19 -0.73
CA THR A 121 7.25 -8.06 -1.70
C THR A 121 8.22 -8.47 -2.79
N VAL A 122 8.34 -9.75 -3.03
CA VAL A 122 9.32 -10.32 -3.95
C VAL A 122 8.67 -11.17 -5.03
N PHE A 123 9.39 -11.37 -6.12
CA PHE A 123 9.09 -12.38 -7.13
C PHE A 123 9.33 -13.78 -6.52
N PRO A 124 8.45 -14.77 -6.77
CA PRO A 124 8.62 -16.10 -6.19
C PRO A 124 9.99 -16.73 -6.49
N GLY A 125 10.62 -17.28 -5.46
CA GLY A 125 11.96 -17.87 -5.51
C GLY A 125 13.11 -16.91 -5.18
N VAL A 126 12.85 -15.66 -4.83
CA VAL A 126 13.87 -14.67 -4.47
C VAL A 126 14.57 -15.05 -3.15
N THR A 127 13.84 -15.54 -2.16
CA THR A 127 14.45 -15.97 -0.89
C THR A 127 15.50 -17.07 -1.12
N ALA A 128 15.18 -18.07 -1.95
CA ALA A 128 16.13 -19.12 -2.30
C ALA A 128 17.37 -18.59 -3.06
N LYS A 129 17.23 -17.51 -3.84
CA LYS A 129 18.38 -16.85 -4.48
C LYS A 129 19.25 -16.11 -3.47
N VAL A 130 18.62 -15.46 -2.49
CA VAL A 130 19.33 -14.79 -1.38
C VAL A 130 20.07 -15.83 -0.52
N GLU A 131 19.45 -16.96 -0.17
CA GLU A 131 20.08 -18.07 0.55
C GLU A 131 21.36 -18.53 -0.17
N ARG A 132 21.26 -18.84 -1.48
CA ARG A 132 22.43 -19.23 -2.29
C ARG A 132 23.52 -18.15 -2.39
N LEU A 133 23.13 -16.88 -2.46
CA LEU A 133 24.09 -15.77 -2.48
C LEU A 133 24.87 -15.73 -1.15
N ILE A 134 24.20 -15.79 -0.03
CA ILE A 134 24.81 -15.76 1.32
C ILE A 134 25.75 -16.96 1.51
N ASP A 135 25.29 -18.16 1.13
CA ASP A 135 26.12 -19.39 1.20
C ASP A 135 27.37 -19.28 0.31
N SER A 136 27.25 -18.73 -0.91
CA SER A 136 28.37 -18.56 -1.83
C SER A 136 29.45 -17.62 -1.31
N LEU A 137 29.09 -16.73 -0.38
CA LEU A 137 30.00 -15.78 0.27
C LEU A 137 30.59 -16.35 1.57
N GLY A 138 30.23 -17.57 1.95
CA GLY A 138 30.67 -18.21 3.18
C GLY A 138 30.07 -17.63 4.47
N LEU A 139 29.03 -16.81 4.36
CA LEU A 139 28.33 -16.28 5.52
C LEU A 139 27.32 -17.31 6.08
N LYS A 140 27.22 -17.37 7.40
CA LYS A 140 26.30 -18.25 8.11
C LYS A 140 25.22 -17.39 8.75
N LEU A 141 24.11 -17.18 8.05
CA LEU A 141 22.96 -16.42 8.52
C LEU A 141 21.76 -17.34 8.68
N GLU A 142 20.89 -16.99 9.64
CA GLU A 142 19.51 -17.48 9.61
C GLU A 142 18.71 -16.57 8.66
N ILE A 143 17.94 -17.14 7.74
CA ILE A 143 17.15 -16.36 6.76
C ILE A 143 15.68 -16.69 6.94
N ALA A 144 14.86 -15.65 7.06
CA ALA A 144 13.40 -15.74 7.12
C ALA A 144 12.76 -14.78 6.11
N PHE A 145 11.69 -15.22 5.46
CA PHE A 145 10.82 -14.35 4.70
C PHE A 145 9.55 -14.07 5.52
N CYS A 146 9.41 -12.84 5.98
CA CYS A 146 8.29 -12.40 6.82
C CYS A 146 7.54 -11.26 6.12
N PRO A 147 6.65 -11.57 5.14
CA PRO A 147 6.03 -10.55 4.31
C PRO A 147 5.22 -9.54 5.11
N GLU A 148 5.29 -8.29 4.68
CA GLU A 148 4.44 -7.24 5.21
C GLU A 148 3.05 -7.28 4.58
N ARG A 149 1.98 -7.17 5.42
CA ARG A 149 0.59 -7.20 4.98
C ARG A 149 -0.25 -6.03 5.48
N ILE A 150 0.39 -5.07 6.16
CA ILE A 150 -0.28 -3.86 6.66
C ILE A 150 -0.79 -2.98 5.51
N ALA A 151 -1.79 -2.16 5.82
CA ALA A 151 -2.27 -1.09 4.96
C ALA A 151 -1.83 0.27 5.50
N GLU A 152 -1.35 1.16 4.63
CA GLU A 152 -1.05 2.55 4.99
C GLU A 152 -2.26 3.21 5.66
N GLY A 153 -2.03 4.06 6.67
CA GLY A 153 -3.08 4.65 7.50
C GLY A 153 -3.67 3.71 8.56
N LEU A 154 -3.26 2.44 8.57
CA LEU A 154 -3.60 1.43 9.59
C LEU A 154 -2.35 0.66 10.06
N ALA A 155 -1.16 1.08 9.65
CA ALA A 155 0.06 0.31 9.81
C ALA A 155 0.33 -0.03 11.28
N ILE A 156 0.29 0.95 12.17
CA ILE A 156 0.56 0.73 13.59
C ILE A 156 -0.45 -0.21 14.22
N LYS A 157 -1.74 -0.03 13.92
CA LYS A 157 -2.80 -0.90 14.40
C LYS A 157 -2.61 -2.34 13.91
N GLU A 158 -2.42 -2.52 12.61
CA GLU A 158 -2.32 -3.83 11.97
C GLU A 158 -1.04 -4.58 12.33
N LEU A 159 0.06 -3.88 12.69
CA LEU A 159 1.27 -4.51 13.24
C LEU A 159 1.01 -5.21 14.58
N HIS A 160 -0.04 -4.84 15.31
CA HIS A 160 -0.46 -5.48 16.56
C HIS A 160 -1.64 -6.45 16.41
N GLU A 161 -2.32 -6.47 15.26
CA GLU A 161 -3.53 -7.29 15.07
C GLU A 161 -3.33 -8.44 14.08
N LEU A 162 -2.56 -8.22 13.00
CA LEU A 162 -2.44 -9.21 11.94
C LEU A 162 -1.45 -10.33 12.30
N PRO A 163 -1.83 -11.62 12.19
CA PRO A 163 -0.89 -12.72 12.34
C PRO A 163 0.27 -12.60 11.35
N GLN A 164 1.50 -12.84 11.80
CA GLN A 164 2.68 -12.78 10.94
C GLN A 164 2.97 -14.14 10.30
N LEU A 165 3.11 -14.16 8.98
CA LEU A 165 3.64 -15.31 8.25
C LEU A 165 5.16 -15.35 8.41
N ILE A 166 5.72 -16.54 8.69
CA ILE A 166 7.16 -16.76 8.83
C ILE A 166 7.57 -17.89 7.89
N GLY A 167 8.14 -17.53 6.76
CA GLY A 167 8.68 -18.43 5.76
C GLY A 167 10.13 -18.81 6.08
N VAL A 168 10.39 -20.04 6.50
CA VAL A 168 11.70 -20.50 6.96
C VAL A 168 11.98 -21.93 6.59
N ARG A 169 13.29 -22.32 6.61
CA ARG A 169 13.75 -23.69 6.37
C ARG A 169 13.82 -24.56 7.63
N SER A 170 13.93 -23.94 8.82
CA SER A 170 14.12 -24.68 10.07
C SER A 170 13.21 -24.21 11.20
N ASP A 171 12.94 -25.08 12.16
CA ASP A 171 12.19 -24.74 13.38
C ASP A 171 12.95 -23.75 14.26
N GLN A 172 14.28 -23.83 14.29
CA GLN A 172 15.10 -22.91 15.07
C GLN A 172 14.96 -21.48 14.54
N THR A 173 15.07 -21.29 13.22
CA THR A 173 14.90 -19.96 12.59
C THR A 173 13.47 -19.45 12.79
N ALA A 174 12.45 -20.35 12.73
CA ALA A 174 11.08 -19.97 13.03
C ALA A 174 10.92 -19.45 14.46
N ALA A 175 11.50 -20.14 15.43
CA ALA A 175 11.47 -19.72 16.83
C ALA A 175 12.14 -18.36 17.02
N ASN A 176 13.34 -18.17 16.44
CA ASN A 176 14.10 -16.93 16.55
C ASN A 176 13.34 -15.74 15.91
N ALA A 177 12.73 -15.92 14.75
CA ALA A 177 11.92 -14.91 14.10
C ALA A 177 10.62 -14.62 14.85
N SER A 178 9.96 -15.65 15.39
CA SER A 178 8.69 -15.52 16.13
C SER A 178 8.80 -14.63 17.36
N VAL A 179 9.94 -14.65 18.07
CA VAL A 179 10.17 -13.81 19.26
C VAL A 179 9.91 -12.33 18.99
N ILE A 180 10.25 -11.85 17.79
CA ILE A 180 10.07 -10.44 17.40
C ILE A 180 8.59 -10.09 17.37
N PHE A 181 7.80 -10.90 16.67
CA PHE A 181 6.38 -10.64 16.42
C PHE A 181 5.51 -10.97 17.66
N GLN A 182 5.90 -11.96 18.45
CA GLN A 182 5.24 -12.26 19.74
C GLN A 182 5.35 -11.08 20.72
N LYS A 183 6.46 -10.34 20.69
CA LYS A 183 6.58 -9.09 21.47
C LYS A 183 5.62 -7.99 21.03
N LEU A 184 5.14 -8.03 19.78
CA LEU A 184 4.09 -7.15 19.28
C LEU A 184 2.67 -7.67 19.65
N GLY A 185 2.57 -8.83 20.27
CA GLY A 185 1.31 -9.45 20.68
C GLY A 185 0.60 -10.25 19.59
N VAL A 186 1.25 -10.48 18.43
CA VAL A 186 0.62 -11.17 17.30
C VAL A 186 1.00 -12.63 17.22
N LYS A 187 0.08 -13.44 16.69
CA LYS A 187 0.32 -14.86 16.38
C LYS A 187 1.26 -14.98 15.18
N THR A 188 2.01 -16.07 15.14
CA THR A 188 2.88 -16.40 14.02
C THR A 188 2.44 -17.69 13.34
N VAL A 189 2.56 -17.74 12.00
CA VAL A 189 2.24 -18.91 11.19
C VAL A 189 3.51 -19.30 10.43
N LYS A 190 4.07 -20.48 10.77
CA LYS A 190 5.24 -21.04 10.08
C LYS A 190 4.80 -21.69 8.78
N ILE A 191 5.48 -21.36 7.69
CA ILE A 191 5.36 -21.96 6.35
C ILE A 191 6.75 -21.98 5.69
N THR A 192 6.87 -22.51 4.49
CA THR A 192 8.12 -22.40 3.72
C THR A 192 8.29 -20.99 3.15
N PRO A 193 9.52 -20.56 2.82
CA PRO A 193 9.75 -19.25 2.21
C PRO A 193 8.95 -19.05 0.92
N GLU A 194 8.90 -20.04 0.05
CA GLU A 194 8.16 -20.00 -1.21
C GLU A 194 6.65 -19.84 -0.98
N GLU A 195 6.08 -20.59 -0.04
CA GLU A 195 4.66 -20.43 0.35
C GLU A 195 4.38 -19.02 0.88
N ALA A 196 5.30 -18.45 1.66
CA ALA A 196 5.15 -17.09 2.18
C ALA A 196 5.25 -16.01 1.09
N GLU A 197 6.12 -16.20 0.08
CA GLU A 197 6.23 -15.33 -1.10
C GLU A 197 4.92 -15.34 -1.90
N PHE A 198 4.39 -16.52 -2.21
CA PHE A 198 3.09 -16.66 -2.87
C PHE A 198 1.95 -16.10 -2.02
N ALA A 199 1.91 -16.41 -0.72
CA ALA A 199 0.85 -15.93 0.17
C ALA A 199 0.75 -14.40 0.18
N LYS A 200 1.89 -13.69 0.12
CA LYS A 200 1.90 -12.22 -0.01
C LYS A 200 1.25 -11.76 -1.32
N LEU A 201 1.67 -12.32 -2.44
CA LEU A 201 1.14 -11.95 -3.75
C LEU A 201 -0.35 -12.32 -3.89
N PHE A 202 -0.72 -13.53 -3.43
CA PHE A 202 -2.11 -13.99 -3.46
C PHE A 202 -3.03 -13.11 -2.60
N THR A 203 -2.57 -12.67 -1.42
CA THR A 203 -3.36 -11.78 -0.57
C THR A 203 -3.73 -10.48 -1.28
N ASN A 204 -2.77 -9.83 -1.91
CA ASN A 204 -3.01 -8.57 -2.61
C ASN A 204 -3.80 -8.77 -3.90
N THR A 205 -3.47 -9.81 -4.68
CA THR A 205 -4.21 -10.13 -5.91
C THR A 205 -5.65 -10.51 -5.62
N TRP A 206 -5.92 -11.29 -4.56
CA TRP A 206 -7.28 -11.62 -4.15
C TRP A 206 -8.11 -10.39 -3.80
N ARG A 207 -7.51 -9.44 -3.07
CA ARG A 207 -8.17 -8.15 -2.78
C ARG A 207 -8.46 -7.38 -4.07
N TYR A 208 -7.51 -7.37 -5.00
CA TYR A 208 -7.67 -6.67 -6.29
C TYR A 208 -8.78 -7.28 -7.15
N ILE A 209 -8.88 -8.60 -7.18
CA ILE A 209 -9.96 -9.34 -7.87
C ILE A 209 -11.32 -9.04 -7.24
N LYS A 210 -11.42 -9.02 -5.90
CA LYS A 210 -12.67 -8.68 -5.21
C LYS A 210 -13.15 -7.27 -5.56
N PHE A 211 -12.24 -6.30 -5.62
CA PHE A 211 -12.58 -4.95 -6.07
C PHE A 211 -13.02 -4.92 -7.52
N ALA A 212 -12.36 -5.68 -8.40
CA ALA A 212 -12.75 -5.76 -9.81
C ALA A 212 -14.15 -6.35 -9.97
N ALA A 213 -14.48 -7.41 -9.23
CA ALA A 213 -15.82 -7.99 -9.25
C ALA A 213 -16.88 -6.96 -8.78
N ALA A 214 -16.63 -6.26 -7.66
CA ALA A 214 -17.52 -5.22 -7.16
C ALA A 214 -17.69 -4.07 -8.16
N ASN A 215 -16.60 -3.60 -8.75
CA ASN A 215 -16.61 -2.53 -9.76
C ASN A 215 -17.36 -2.95 -11.02
N GLN A 216 -17.18 -4.18 -11.49
CA GLN A 216 -17.92 -4.70 -12.64
C GLN A 216 -19.43 -4.80 -12.35
N PHE A 217 -19.81 -5.30 -11.17
CA PHE A 217 -21.21 -5.36 -10.75
C PHE A 217 -21.82 -3.97 -10.60
N TRP A 218 -21.07 -3.03 -10.06
CA TRP A 218 -21.48 -1.64 -9.99
C TRP A 218 -21.72 -1.03 -11.37
N MET A 219 -20.82 -1.24 -12.33
CA MET A 219 -21.00 -0.77 -13.71
C MET A 219 -22.28 -1.33 -14.32
N MET A 220 -22.54 -2.65 -14.16
CA MET A 220 -23.76 -3.30 -14.67
C MET A 220 -25.04 -2.76 -14.01
N ALA A 221 -25.01 -2.54 -12.69
CA ALA A 221 -26.12 -1.96 -11.95
C ALA A 221 -26.41 -0.51 -12.39
N ASN A 222 -25.36 0.30 -12.53
CA ASN A 222 -25.47 1.69 -12.99
C ASN A 222 -26.03 1.77 -14.43
N ASP A 223 -25.58 0.91 -15.34
CA ASP A 223 -26.11 0.85 -16.72
C ASP A 223 -27.58 0.41 -16.77
N SER A 224 -28.01 -0.35 -15.77
CA SER A 224 -29.40 -0.81 -15.63
C SER A 224 -30.28 0.16 -14.82
N GLY A 225 -29.74 1.28 -14.33
CA GLY A 225 -30.46 2.26 -13.52
C GLY A 225 -30.87 1.77 -12.13
N VAL A 226 -30.14 0.77 -11.57
CA VAL A 226 -30.42 0.22 -10.23
C VAL A 226 -29.26 0.46 -9.27
N SER A 227 -29.55 0.51 -7.96
CA SER A 227 -28.53 0.76 -6.93
C SER A 227 -27.73 -0.50 -6.64
N TYR A 228 -26.43 -0.44 -6.89
CA TYR A 228 -25.48 -1.47 -6.50
C TYR A 228 -25.43 -1.66 -4.97
N GLU A 229 -25.52 -0.58 -4.21
CA GLU A 229 -25.47 -0.61 -2.74
C GLU A 229 -26.64 -1.44 -2.19
N ASN A 230 -27.83 -1.19 -2.69
CA ASN A 230 -29.02 -1.95 -2.26
C ASN A 230 -28.86 -3.44 -2.61
N ILE A 231 -28.37 -3.75 -3.80
CA ILE A 231 -28.09 -5.14 -4.23
C ILE A 231 -27.04 -5.75 -3.31
N ARG A 232 -25.91 -5.07 -3.09
CA ARG A 232 -24.81 -5.55 -2.24
C ARG A 232 -25.28 -5.82 -0.81
N ASP A 233 -26.02 -4.88 -0.22
CA ASP A 233 -26.48 -5.00 1.17
C ASP A 233 -27.51 -6.14 1.30
N ALA A 234 -28.41 -6.32 0.32
CA ALA A 234 -29.33 -7.44 0.26
C ALA A 234 -28.61 -8.80 0.12
N ILE A 235 -27.59 -8.89 -0.75
CA ILE A 235 -26.79 -10.12 -0.93
C ILE A 235 -26.05 -10.48 0.37
N ARG A 236 -25.55 -9.49 1.10
CA ARG A 236 -24.77 -9.68 2.33
C ARG A 236 -25.63 -9.96 3.57
N PHE A 237 -26.91 -9.59 3.52
CA PHE A 237 -27.81 -9.72 4.67
C PHE A 237 -27.97 -11.19 5.08
N GLU A 238 -27.45 -11.55 6.24
CA GLU A 238 -27.45 -12.91 6.81
C GLU A 238 -26.94 -14.02 5.87
N TYR A 239 -26.09 -13.66 4.87
CA TYR A 239 -25.52 -14.61 3.92
C TYR A 239 -23.99 -14.63 4.02
N PRO A 240 -23.40 -15.51 4.86
CA PRO A 240 -21.97 -15.51 5.16
C PRO A 240 -21.05 -15.60 3.94
N ARG A 241 -21.50 -16.24 2.85
CA ARG A 241 -20.72 -16.44 1.62
C ARG A 241 -20.47 -15.18 0.81
N ALA A 242 -21.20 -14.09 1.09
CA ALA A 242 -21.05 -12.80 0.41
C ALA A 242 -20.63 -11.67 1.36
N ASN A 243 -20.34 -11.95 2.64
CA ASN A 243 -20.03 -10.93 3.65
C ASN A 243 -18.84 -10.02 3.28
N ASP A 244 -17.91 -10.53 2.48
CA ASP A 244 -16.69 -9.83 2.09
C ASP A 244 -16.78 -9.14 0.70
N LEU A 245 -18.00 -9.06 0.10
CA LEU A 245 -18.24 -8.29 -1.12
C LEU A 245 -18.05 -6.79 -0.84
N PRO A 246 -17.02 -6.13 -1.43
CA PRO A 246 -16.75 -4.72 -1.15
C PRO A 246 -17.74 -3.78 -1.84
N GLY A 247 -17.69 -2.51 -1.48
CA GLY A 247 -18.27 -1.42 -2.27
C GLY A 247 -17.48 -1.17 -3.55
N ALA A 248 -18.09 -0.44 -4.48
CA ALA A 248 -17.38 0.09 -5.64
C ALA A 248 -16.40 1.19 -5.23
N GLY A 249 -15.48 1.53 -6.13
CA GLY A 249 -14.51 2.60 -5.94
C GLY A 249 -13.18 2.31 -6.64
N PHE A 250 -12.29 3.28 -6.68
CA PHE A 250 -10.98 3.11 -7.31
C PHE A 250 -10.10 2.13 -6.55
N ALA A 251 -9.88 0.95 -7.13
CA ALA A 251 -8.93 -0.04 -6.61
C ALA A 251 -7.52 0.33 -7.10
N ALA A 252 -6.90 1.28 -6.42
CA ALA A 252 -5.66 1.93 -6.82
C ALA A 252 -4.52 1.69 -5.81
N GLY A 253 -3.42 2.41 -6.01
CA GLY A 253 -2.27 2.42 -5.13
C GLY A 253 -1.11 1.53 -5.59
N PRO A 254 0.04 1.66 -4.92
CA PRO A 254 1.30 1.11 -5.40
C PRO A 254 1.42 -0.41 -5.28
N CYS A 255 0.48 -1.10 -4.61
CA CYS A 255 0.64 -2.50 -4.25
C CYS A 255 -0.25 -3.46 -5.03
N LEU A 256 -1.58 -3.23 -5.09
CA LEU A 256 -2.52 -4.24 -5.59
C LEU A 256 -2.28 -4.56 -7.08
N PHE A 257 -2.22 -3.52 -7.90
CA PHE A 257 -1.91 -3.65 -9.32
C PHE A 257 -0.54 -4.30 -9.53
N LYS A 258 0.49 -3.79 -8.86
CA LYS A 258 1.87 -4.27 -8.98
C LYS A 258 2.00 -5.75 -8.64
N ASP A 259 1.44 -6.19 -7.51
CA ASP A 259 1.56 -7.59 -7.05
C ASP A 259 0.79 -8.54 -7.98
N THR A 260 -0.33 -8.08 -8.57
CA THR A 260 -1.05 -8.83 -9.62
C THR A 260 -0.22 -8.94 -10.90
N MET A 261 0.51 -7.87 -11.29
CA MET A 261 1.44 -7.91 -12.42
C MET A 261 2.62 -8.86 -12.16
N GLN A 262 3.15 -8.90 -10.93
CA GLN A 262 4.20 -9.86 -10.57
C GLN A 262 3.74 -11.30 -10.76
N LEU A 263 2.53 -11.64 -10.35
CA LEU A 263 1.96 -12.98 -10.59
C LEU A 263 1.75 -13.25 -12.08
N SER A 264 1.26 -12.28 -12.84
CA SER A 264 1.08 -12.42 -14.29
C SER A 264 2.41 -12.72 -14.98
N THR A 265 3.45 -11.95 -14.66
CA THR A 265 4.80 -12.16 -15.21
C THR A 265 5.37 -13.52 -14.80
N PHE A 266 5.21 -13.91 -13.53
CA PHE A 266 5.68 -15.20 -13.02
C PHE A 266 5.03 -16.38 -13.73
N SER A 267 3.74 -16.29 -14.08
CA SER A 267 3.00 -17.31 -14.82
C SER A 267 3.20 -17.24 -16.33
N GLY A 268 4.22 -16.52 -16.83
CA GLY A 268 4.47 -16.33 -18.26
C GLY A 268 3.35 -15.56 -18.97
N ASN A 269 2.75 -14.59 -18.29
CA ASN A 269 1.58 -13.81 -18.72
C ASN A 269 0.30 -14.65 -18.96
N ASN A 270 0.25 -15.85 -18.39
CA ASN A 270 -0.94 -16.72 -18.43
C ASN A 270 -1.73 -16.62 -17.11
N PHE A 271 -2.31 -15.44 -16.86
CA PHE A 271 -3.14 -15.16 -15.69
C PHE A 271 -4.41 -14.37 -16.06
N PRO A 272 -5.36 -15.03 -16.82
CA PRO A 272 -6.55 -14.34 -17.34
C PRO A 272 -7.38 -13.63 -16.28
N LEU A 273 -7.56 -14.23 -15.10
CA LEU A 273 -8.32 -13.64 -14.00
C LEU A 273 -7.69 -12.35 -13.48
N GLY A 274 -6.38 -12.32 -13.30
CA GLY A 274 -5.66 -11.11 -12.88
C GLY A 274 -5.66 -10.04 -13.96
N GLN A 275 -5.51 -10.44 -15.23
CA GLN A 275 -5.56 -9.50 -16.37
C GLN A 275 -6.95 -8.87 -16.51
N ALA A 276 -8.02 -9.66 -16.39
CA ALA A 276 -9.39 -9.14 -16.38
C ALA A 276 -9.62 -8.15 -15.20
N ALA A 277 -9.15 -8.49 -14.00
CA ALA A 277 -9.24 -7.61 -12.86
C ALA A 277 -8.50 -6.27 -13.08
N MET A 278 -7.32 -6.31 -13.70
CA MET A 278 -6.58 -5.10 -14.08
C MET A 278 -7.35 -4.25 -15.08
N MET A 279 -7.91 -4.86 -16.13
CA MET A 279 -8.69 -4.15 -17.15
C MET A 279 -9.91 -3.44 -16.54
N ILE A 280 -10.63 -4.11 -15.63
CA ILE A 280 -11.82 -3.55 -14.98
C ILE A 280 -11.42 -2.38 -14.07
N ASN A 281 -10.50 -2.58 -13.14
CA ASN A 281 -10.12 -1.56 -12.17
C ASN A 281 -9.45 -0.35 -12.83
N GLU A 282 -8.51 -0.59 -13.74
CA GLU A 282 -7.84 0.48 -14.49
C GLU A 282 -8.76 1.15 -15.52
N GLY A 283 -9.81 0.48 -15.97
CA GLY A 283 -10.81 1.01 -16.89
C GLY A 283 -11.90 1.85 -16.22
N GLN A 284 -12.02 1.81 -14.90
CA GLN A 284 -13.10 2.51 -14.18
C GLN A 284 -13.13 4.04 -14.43
N PRO A 285 -12.00 4.77 -14.47
CA PRO A 285 -12.03 6.19 -14.86
C PRO A 285 -12.58 6.43 -16.25
N ASN A 286 -12.29 5.54 -17.22
CA ASN A 286 -12.82 5.63 -18.58
C ASN A 286 -14.35 5.48 -18.58
N TYR A 287 -14.86 4.46 -17.88
CA TYR A 287 -16.30 4.24 -17.73
C TYR A 287 -17.01 5.46 -17.15
N ILE A 288 -16.47 6.07 -16.08
CA ILE A 288 -17.04 7.27 -15.47
C ILE A 288 -17.11 8.41 -16.48
N VAL A 289 -16.03 8.65 -17.22
CA VAL A 289 -16.00 9.74 -18.22
C VAL A 289 -17.00 9.49 -19.35
N GLU A 290 -17.16 8.24 -19.82
CA GLU A 290 -18.16 7.89 -20.83
C GLU A 290 -19.58 8.19 -20.32
N LYS A 291 -19.91 7.79 -19.09
CA LYS A 291 -21.23 8.06 -18.49
C LYS A 291 -21.49 9.56 -18.31
N LEU A 292 -20.49 10.32 -17.94
CA LEU A 292 -20.62 11.78 -17.87
C LEU A 292 -20.88 12.41 -19.25
N ARG A 293 -20.20 11.92 -20.28
CA ARG A 293 -20.41 12.39 -21.68
C ARG A 293 -21.80 12.05 -22.22
N GLU A 294 -22.39 10.96 -21.80
CA GLU A 294 -23.77 10.58 -22.15
C GLU A 294 -24.80 11.53 -21.52
N LYS A 295 -24.51 12.08 -20.34
CA LYS A 295 -25.46 12.86 -19.53
C LYS A 295 -25.27 14.37 -19.59
N PHE A 296 -24.04 14.85 -19.88
CA PHE A 296 -23.66 16.26 -19.75
C PHE A 296 -22.89 16.78 -20.97
N ASP A 297 -23.06 18.05 -21.26
CA ASP A 297 -22.29 18.77 -22.27
C ASP A 297 -20.93 19.21 -21.69
N LEU A 298 -20.05 18.24 -21.46
CA LEU A 298 -18.77 18.42 -20.77
C LEU A 298 -17.87 19.55 -21.35
N PRO A 299 -17.81 19.81 -22.68
CA PRO A 299 -17.01 20.92 -23.21
C PRO A 299 -17.33 22.28 -22.63
N ASN A 300 -18.55 22.49 -22.12
CA ASN A 300 -19.02 23.73 -21.52
C ASN A 300 -19.03 23.72 -19.99
N LEU A 301 -18.53 22.65 -19.35
CA LEU A 301 -18.59 22.47 -17.89
C LEU A 301 -17.19 22.39 -17.28
N ASN A 302 -17.09 22.91 -16.06
CA ASN A 302 -15.95 22.75 -15.18
C ASN A 302 -16.17 21.56 -14.24
N VAL A 303 -15.18 20.67 -14.14
CA VAL A 303 -15.28 19.48 -13.31
C VAL A 303 -14.25 19.52 -12.19
N GLY A 304 -14.71 19.32 -10.96
CA GLY A 304 -13.89 19.23 -9.76
C GLY A 304 -13.63 17.77 -9.36
N ILE A 305 -12.39 17.40 -9.06
CA ILE A 305 -12.07 16.09 -8.46
C ILE A 305 -11.69 16.34 -7.00
N LEU A 306 -12.44 15.71 -6.10
CA LEU A 306 -12.26 15.75 -4.66
C LEU A 306 -11.53 14.49 -4.19
N GLY A 307 -10.25 14.64 -3.80
CA GLY A 307 -9.40 13.53 -3.40
C GLY A 307 -8.51 13.02 -4.54
N MET A 308 -7.21 13.23 -4.37
CA MET A 308 -6.17 12.83 -5.32
C MET A 308 -5.27 11.73 -4.78
N ALA A 309 -5.37 11.40 -3.49
CA ALA A 309 -4.73 10.23 -2.90
C ALA A 309 -5.30 8.93 -3.51
N PHE A 310 -4.56 7.81 -3.41
CA PHE A 310 -5.04 6.54 -3.96
C PHE A 310 -6.16 5.90 -3.14
N LYS A 311 -6.37 6.36 -1.90
CA LYS A 311 -7.44 5.93 -0.98
C LYS A 311 -7.81 7.04 -0.01
N GLY A 312 -8.91 6.87 0.70
CA GLY A 312 -9.32 7.79 1.76
C GLY A 312 -8.34 7.81 2.93
N GLU A 313 -8.27 8.97 3.61
CA GLU A 313 -7.44 9.19 4.80
C GLU A 313 -5.96 8.78 4.58
N SER A 314 -5.37 9.27 3.49
CA SER A 314 -3.97 9.03 3.12
C SER A 314 -3.42 10.22 2.36
N ASP A 315 -2.12 10.49 2.51
CA ASP A 315 -1.37 11.51 1.76
C ASP A 315 -0.63 10.93 0.53
N ASP A 316 -0.73 9.60 0.32
CA ASP A 316 -0.06 8.91 -0.78
C ASP A 316 -0.88 8.97 -2.07
N ASN A 317 -0.33 9.64 -3.07
CA ASN A 317 -0.93 9.77 -4.39
C ASN A 317 -0.35 8.83 -5.45
N ARG A 318 0.56 7.92 -5.08
CA ARG A 318 1.19 6.98 -6.02
C ARG A 318 0.15 6.04 -6.63
N SER A 319 0.19 5.95 -7.96
CA SER A 319 -0.75 5.11 -8.74
C SER A 319 -2.23 5.38 -8.43
N SER A 320 -2.58 6.61 -8.03
CA SER A 320 -3.98 6.99 -7.83
C SER A 320 -4.71 7.12 -9.16
N LEU A 321 -5.86 6.47 -9.27
CA LEU A 321 -6.73 6.54 -10.45
C LEU A 321 -7.41 7.91 -10.60
N SER A 322 -7.44 8.76 -9.57
CA SER A 322 -7.88 10.15 -9.66
C SER A 322 -7.04 10.97 -10.66
N TYR A 323 -5.72 10.70 -10.77
CA TYR A 323 -4.88 11.34 -11.77
C TYR A 323 -5.18 10.85 -13.19
N LYS A 324 -5.54 9.57 -13.36
CA LYS A 324 -5.99 9.05 -14.65
C LYS A 324 -7.32 9.69 -15.05
N LEU A 325 -8.27 9.77 -14.11
CA LEU A 325 -9.54 10.47 -14.29
C LEU A 325 -9.32 11.94 -14.69
N LYS A 326 -8.46 12.67 -13.95
CA LYS A 326 -8.09 14.08 -14.27
C LYS A 326 -7.58 14.20 -15.71
N ARG A 327 -6.72 13.30 -16.15
CA ARG A 327 -6.15 13.33 -17.51
C ARG A 327 -7.22 13.11 -18.58
N LEU A 328 -8.13 12.17 -18.36
CA LEU A 328 -9.23 11.90 -19.28
C LEU A 328 -10.20 13.09 -19.36
N LEU A 329 -10.63 13.62 -18.21
CA LEU A 329 -11.56 14.77 -18.15
C LEU A 329 -10.98 16.02 -18.81
N LYS A 330 -9.67 16.29 -18.67
CA LYS A 330 -9.02 17.41 -19.35
C LYS A 330 -9.16 17.42 -20.88
N PHE A 331 -9.43 16.27 -21.48
CA PHE A 331 -9.66 16.17 -22.91
C PHE A 331 -11.09 16.55 -23.30
N TYR A 332 -12.05 16.41 -22.38
CA TYR A 332 -13.48 16.56 -22.68
C TYR A 332 -14.13 17.77 -22.02
N CYS A 333 -13.60 18.29 -20.92
CA CYS A 333 -14.19 19.37 -20.15
C CYS A 333 -13.56 20.72 -20.46
N ASN A 334 -14.28 21.83 -20.15
CA ASN A 334 -13.74 23.17 -20.22
C ASN A 334 -12.52 23.31 -19.28
N GLU A 335 -12.70 22.99 -17.99
CA GLU A 335 -11.63 23.02 -17.00
C GLU A 335 -11.76 21.85 -16.02
N VAL A 336 -10.63 21.37 -15.49
CA VAL A 336 -10.59 20.35 -14.44
C VAL A 336 -9.77 20.84 -13.27
N LEU A 337 -10.43 21.08 -12.15
CA LEU A 337 -9.83 21.49 -10.88
C LEU A 337 -9.74 20.33 -9.90
N THR A 338 -8.73 20.35 -9.04
CA THR A 338 -8.47 19.25 -8.11
C THR A 338 -8.12 19.74 -6.73
N THR A 339 -8.57 19.01 -5.72
CA THR A 339 -8.27 19.25 -4.31
C THR A 339 -8.01 17.94 -3.56
N ASP A 340 -7.21 18.02 -2.50
CA ASP A 340 -7.00 16.93 -1.56
C ASP A 340 -6.51 17.50 -0.21
N PRO A 341 -7.08 17.08 0.93
CA PRO A 341 -6.71 17.62 2.25
C PRO A 341 -5.34 17.13 2.73
N TYR A 342 -4.90 15.95 2.30
CA TYR A 342 -3.70 15.29 2.81
C TYR A 342 -2.50 15.37 1.86
N VAL A 343 -2.70 15.27 0.54
CA VAL A 343 -1.63 15.28 -0.45
C VAL A 343 -0.95 16.64 -0.49
N LYS A 344 0.35 16.68 -0.16
CA LYS A 344 1.18 17.91 -0.17
C LYS A 344 2.23 17.92 -1.28
N THR A 345 2.35 16.81 -2.01
CA THR A 345 3.37 16.62 -3.07
C THR A 345 2.94 17.18 -4.42
N ASP A 346 1.65 17.51 -4.61
CA ASP A 346 1.12 18.12 -5.83
C ASP A 346 0.80 19.61 -5.58
N SER A 347 1.64 20.50 -6.10
CA SER A 347 1.49 21.97 -5.96
C SER A 347 0.33 22.55 -6.77
N ASN A 348 -0.34 21.77 -7.62
CA ASN A 348 -1.47 22.22 -8.44
C ASN A 348 -2.83 22.00 -7.74
N LEU A 349 -2.84 21.45 -6.53
CA LEU A 349 -4.06 21.28 -5.76
C LEU A 349 -4.57 22.65 -5.25
N LEU A 350 -5.87 22.83 -5.31
CA LEU A 350 -6.54 24.04 -4.87
C LEU A 350 -7.29 23.81 -3.54
N PRO A 351 -7.58 24.87 -2.79
CA PRO A 351 -8.48 24.78 -1.64
C PRO A 351 -9.87 24.23 -2.04
N LEU A 352 -10.48 23.44 -1.16
CA LEU A 352 -11.77 22.78 -1.42
C LEU A 352 -12.85 23.78 -1.84
N GLU A 353 -12.95 24.91 -1.12
CA GLU A 353 -13.97 25.93 -1.38
C GLU A 353 -13.84 26.54 -2.79
N LYS A 354 -12.59 26.69 -3.27
CA LYS A 354 -12.33 27.18 -4.61
C LYS A 354 -12.80 26.19 -5.68
N VAL A 355 -12.53 24.90 -5.48
CA VAL A 355 -12.97 23.84 -6.40
C VAL A 355 -14.49 23.73 -6.40
N VAL A 356 -15.13 23.73 -5.24
CA VAL A 356 -16.59 23.64 -5.12
C VAL A 356 -17.30 24.84 -5.77
N SER A 357 -16.76 26.05 -5.59
CA SER A 357 -17.38 27.27 -6.15
C SER A 357 -17.23 27.37 -7.66
N ALA A 358 -16.08 26.94 -8.22
CA ALA A 358 -15.75 27.12 -9.63
C ALA A 358 -16.23 25.98 -10.54
N CYS A 359 -16.62 24.83 -10.00
CA CYS A 359 -17.01 23.66 -10.78
C CYS A 359 -18.53 23.47 -10.82
N ASP A 360 -19.02 22.88 -11.90
CA ASP A 360 -20.42 22.52 -12.12
C ASP A 360 -20.72 21.10 -11.65
N ILE A 361 -19.74 20.19 -11.82
CA ILE A 361 -19.79 18.79 -11.40
C ILE A 361 -18.60 18.52 -10.48
N LEU A 362 -18.85 17.81 -9.39
CA LEU A 362 -17.84 17.36 -8.44
C LEU A 362 -17.77 15.82 -8.46
N ILE A 363 -16.58 15.26 -8.49
CA ILE A 363 -16.36 13.80 -8.47
C ILE A 363 -15.53 13.44 -7.24
N ILE A 364 -16.01 12.56 -6.38
CA ILE A 364 -15.23 12.05 -5.25
C ILE A 364 -14.24 11.01 -5.78
N GLY A 365 -12.99 11.42 -5.98
CA GLY A 365 -11.91 10.57 -6.48
C GLY A 365 -11.28 9.73 -5.37
N SER A 366 -11.22 10.26 -4.15
CA SER A 366 -10.77 9.53 -2.95
C SER A 366 -11.74 9.80 -1.78
N PRO A 367 -12.16 8.76 -1.02
CA PRO A 367 -13.23 8.88 -0.03
C PRO A 367 -12.71 9.41 1.32
N HIS A 368 -12.20 10.65 1.33
CA HIS A 368 -11.84 11.32 2.58
C HIS A 368 -13.07 11.70 3.39
N ASN A 369 -13.00 11.55 4.71
CA ASN A 369 -14.13 11.83 5.60
C ASN A 369 -14.64 13.28 5.48
N GLU A 370 -13.75 14.23 5.14
CA GLU A 370 -14.10 15.63 4.92
C GLU A 370 -15.21 15.82 3.86
N TYR A 371 -15.26 14.95 2.85
CA TYR A 371 -16.25 15.06 1.78
C TYR A 371 -17.61 14.43 2.12
N ARG A 372 -17.71 13.71 3.24
CA ARG A 372 -18.94 13.03 3.67
C ARG A 372 -20.06 14.03 3.92
N GLU A 373 -19.75 15.10 4.62
CA GLU A 373 -20.71 16.13 5.03
C GLU A 373 -20.63 17.39 4.16
N LEU A 374 -20.05 17.29 2.97
CA LEU A 374 -19.92 18.43 2.05
C LEU A 374 -21.30 18.97 1.67
N LYS A 375 -21.57 20.21 2.07
CA LYS A 375 -22.79 20.93 1.73
C LYS A 375 -22.61 21.64 0.37
N THR A 376 -23.33 21.22 -0.63
CA THR A 376 -23.30 21.82 -1.97
C THR A 376 -24.59 21.49 -2.72
N GLU A 377 -25.01 22.42 -3.59
CA GLU A 377 -26.11 22.20 -4.55
C GLU A 377 -25.58 21.68 -5.91
N LYS A 378 -24.26 21.56 -6.05
CA LYS A 378 -23.64 21.04 -7.27
C LYS A 378 -23.91 19.54 -7.43
N ILE A 379 -23.84 19.08 -8.68
CA ILE A 379 -23.90 17.64 -8.99
C ILE A 379 -22.68 16.96 -8.40
N VAL A 380 -22.88 15.96 -7.56
CA VAL A 380 -21.79 15.17 -6.96
C VAL A 380 -21.86 13.73 -7.44
N ILE A 381 -20.81 13.30 -8.12
CA ILE A 381 -20.60 11.90 -8.51
C ILE A 381 -19.80 11.20 -7.39
N ASP A 382 -20.45 10.30 -6.71
CA ASP A 382 -19.90 9.60 -5.53
C ASP A 382 -19.87 8.09 -5.76
N ILE A 383 -18.86 7.63 -6.49
CA ILE A 383 -18.65 6.20 -6.82
C ILE A 383 -18.42 5.32 -5.57
N TRP A 384 -18.10 5.93 -4.43
CA TRP A 384 -17.80 5.25 -3.18
C TRP A 384 -19.03 5.08 -2.28
N ASN A 385 -20.14 5.76 -2.62
CA ASN A 385 -21.27 5.95 -1.74
C ASN A 385 -20.85 6.47 -0.34
N LEU A 386 -19.85 7.35 -0.32
CA LEU A 386 -19.34 7.97 0.90
C LEU A 386 -20.40 8.79 1.62
N ARG A 387 -21.21 9.52 0.84
CA ARG A 387 -22.30 10.39 1.29
C ARG A 387 -23.62 9.66 1.53
N LYS A 388 -23.68 8.35 1.26
CA LYS A 388 -24.87 7.52 1.36
C LYS A 388 -26.07 7.99 0.53
N SER A 389 -25.80 8.69 -0.57
CA SER A 389 -26.79 9.18 -1.54
C SER A 389 -26.92 8.32 -2.80
N GLY A 390 -26.25 7.18 -2.83
CA GLY A 390 -26.06 6.31 -3.99
C GLY A 390 -24.76 6.60 -4.74
N SER A 391 -24.31 5.63 -5.53
CA SER A 391 -23.06 5.69 -6.29
C SER A 391 -23.28 5.79 -7.81
N SER A 392 -24.43 6.24 -8.27
CA SER A 392 -24.73 6.39 -9.70
C SER A 392 -23.95 7.53 -10.34
N VAL A 393 -23.55 7.30 -11.61
CA VAL A 393 -22.90 8.29 -12.48
C VAL A 393 -23.89 8.78 -13.52
#